data_bc0eb20a8d98dc89e377de21b3750821
#
_entry.id   bc0eb20a8d98dc89e377de21b3750821
#
_cell.length_a   1.000
_cell.length_b   1.000
_cell.length_c   1.000
_cell.angle_alpha   90.00
_cell.angle_beta   90.00
_cell.angle_gamma   90.00
#
_symmetry.space_group_name_H-M   'P 1'
#
loop_
_entity.id
_entity.type
_entity.pdbx_description
1 polymer ?
#
loop_
_entity_poly.entity_id
_entity_poly.type
_entity_poly.pdbx_seq_one_letter_code
_entity_poly.pdbx_strand_id
1 'polypeptide(L)'
;MRNILIFFFVSTIIMVVALKFVPVYVTPLMIIRAVEQVADGEAPTIKHQWVPLSQISHNAPQAVMASEDNLFLQHNGFDFEQIYQARLEAMRGKRERGASTISQQTAKNVFLWNGHSWIRKGLEAYFTVLIAKIWGKQRIMEVYLNSIETGRGIYGIEAVAQLHFGIPATELSKRQAALIAATLPNPRERNSAQPTPYLIKRRGQIVDLMGKIDRFPDAEAQ
;
A
#
# COMPACT_ATOMS: atom_id res chain seq x y z
N MET A 1 9.91 -23.81 24.03
CA MET A 1 9.33 -22.47 23.81
C MET A 1 10.41 -21.43 23.46
N ARG A 2 11.48 -21.26 24.27
CA ARG A 2 12.56 -20.28 24.00
C ARG A 2 13.16 -20.38 22.60
N ASN A 3 13.51 -21.57 22.12
CA ASN A 3 14.12 -21.78 20.80
C ASN A 3 13.15 -21.45 19.65
N ILE A 4 11.85 -21.68 19.82
CA ILE A 4 10.82 -21.32 18.81
C ILE A 4 10.69 -19.80 18.69
N LEU A 5 10.69 -19.08 19.80
CA LEU A 5 10.67 -17.63 19.80
C LEU A 5 11.91 -17.02 19.15
N ILE A 6 13.10 -17.56 19.52
CA ILE A 6 14.36 -17.12 18.91
C ILE A 6 14.33 -17.36 17.40
N PHE A 7 13.91 -18.56 16.96
CA PHE A 7 13.80 -18.89 15.54
C PHE A 7 12.84 -17.93 14.82
N PHE A 8 11.67 -17.64 15.40
CA PHE A 8 10.70 -16.69 14.84
C PHE A 8 11.32 -15.30 14.62
N PHE A 9 11.93 -14.73 15.66
CA PHE A 9 12.51 -13.40 15.55
C PHE A 9 13.69 -13.34 14.57
N VAL A 10 14.58 -14.32 14.64
CA VAL A 10 15.75 -14.37 13.74
C VAL A 10 15.32 -14.54 12.29
N SER A 11 14.41 -15.48 11.99
CA SER A 11 13.94 -15.72 10.63
C SER A 11 13.18 -14.52 10.04
N THR A 12 12.33 -13.87 10.82
CA THR A 12 11.58 -12.68 10.36
C THR A 12 12.48 -11.48 10.14
N ILE A 13 13.49 -11.26 10.99
CA ILE A 13 14.46 -10.18 10.80
C ILE A 13 15.29 -10.44 9.53
N ILE A 14 15.79 -11.66 9.34
CA ILE A 14 16.53 -12.04 8.13
C ILE A 14 15.66 -11.81 6.89
N MET A 15 14.41 -12.23 6.91
CA MET A 15 13.46 -12.01 5.81
C MET A 15 13.27 -10.53 5.50
N VAL A 16 13.06 -9.70 6.52
CA VAL A 16 12.91 -8.24 6.34
C VAL A 16 14.17 -7.62 5.76
N VAL A 17 15.37 -8.03 6.26
CA VAL A 17 16.65 -7.55 5.71
C VAL A 17 16.83 -7.98 4.25
N ALA A 18 16.52 -9.22 3.90
CA ALA A 18 16.62 -9.71 2.52
C ALA A 18 15.68 -8.93 1.59
N LEU A 19 14.43 -8.71 1.99
CA LEU A 19 13.44 -7.98 1.21
C LEU A 19 13.71 -6.46 1.10
N LYS A 20 14.70 -5.94 1.82
CA LYS A 20 15.21 -4.58 1.56
C LYS A 20 15.85 -4.47 0.17
N PHE A 21 16.50 -5.52 -0.31
CA PHE A 21 17.36 -5.49 -1.48
C PHE A 21 16.78 -6.22 -2.70
N VAL A 22 15.81 -7.11 -2.49
CA VAL A 22 15.23 -7.90 -3.58
C VAL A 22 13.77 -7.51 -3.84
N PRO A 23 13.30 -7.60 -5.10
CA PRO A 23 11.89 -7.38 -5.45
C PRO A 23 10.95 -8.34 -4.74
N VAL A 24 9.77 -7.84 -4.35
CA VAL A 24 8.69 -8.64 -3.75
C VAL A 24 7.72 -9.04 -4.85
N TYR A 25 7.99 -10.14 -5.53
CA TYR A 25 7.17 -10.60 -6.66
C TYR A 25 5.83 -11.22 -6.24
N VAL A 26 5.77 -11.83 -5.06
CA VAL A 26 4.57 -12.50 -4.56
C VAL A 26 4.37 -12.15 -3.10
N THR A 27 3.15 -11.84 -2.72
CA THR A 27 2.77 -11.58 -1.33
C THR A 27 1.74 -12.58 -0.83
N PRO A 28 1.64 -12.82 0.49
CA PRO A 28 0.57 -13.64 1.07
C PRO A 28 -0.82 -13.16 0.64
N LEU A 29 -1.01 -11.83 0.51
CA LEU A 29 -2.27 -11.27 0.05
C LEU A 29 -2.64 -11.74 -1.37
N MET A 30 -1.69 -11.76 -2.30
CA MET A 30 -1.92 -12.21 -3.68
C MET A 30 -2.36 -13.68 -3.72
N ILE A 31 -1.68 -14.53 -2.94
CA ILE A 31 -2.02 -15.97 -2.85
C ILE A 31 -3.42 -16.16 -2.26
N ILE A 32 -3.72 -15.49 -1.14
CA ILE A 32 -5.03 -15.60 -0.49
C ILE A 32 -6.13 -15.16 -1.45
N ARG A 33 -5.94 -14.05 -2.18
CA ARG A 33 -6.90 -13.56 -3.16
C ARG A 33 -7.11 -14.51 -4.33
N ALA A 34 -6.05 -15.16 -4.81
CA ALA A 34 -6.16 -16.17 -5.85
C ALA A 34 -6.96 -17.40 -5.36
N VAL A 35 -6.73 -17.83 -4.11
CA VAL A 35 -7.52 -18.92 -3.49
C VAL A 35 -8.99 -18.52 -3.30
N GLU A 36 -9.26 -17.29 -2.86
CA GLU A 36 -10.63 -16.76 -2.78
C GLU A 36 -11.33 -16.78 -4.14
N GLN A 37 -10.66 -16.36 -5.22
CA GLN A 37 -11.23 -16.42 -6.59
C GLN A 37 -11.58 -17.85 -7.00
N VAL A 38 -10.71 -18.83 -6.72
CA VAL A 38 -10.99 -20.24 -7.00
C VAL A 38 -12.19 -20.73 -6.17
N ALA A 39 -12.29 -20.34 -4.91
CA ALA A 39 -13.42 -20.71 -4.06
C ALA A 39 -14.74 -20.08 -4.54
N ASP A 40 -14.68 -18.90 -5.16
CA ASP A 40 -15.83 -18.24 -5.81
C ASP A 40 -16.17 -18.82 -7.21
N GLY A 41 -15.45 -19.87 -7.66
CA GLY A 41 -15.64 -20.51 -8.97
C GLY A 41 -15.01 -19.74 -10.14
N GLU A 42 -14.12 -18.82 -9.88
CA GLU A 42 -13.44 -18.02 -10.89
C GLU A 42 -12.03 -18.53 -11.19
N ALA A 43 -11.52 -18.24 -12.37
CA ALA A 43 -10.12 -18.50 -12.70
C ALA A 43 -9.21 -17.57 -11.88
N PRO A 44 -8.18 -18.10 -11.18
CA PRO A 44 -7.29 -17.28 -10.38
C PRO A 44 -6.52 -16.33 -11.28
N THR A 45 -6.53 -15.05 -10.93
CA THR A 45 -5.87 -13.99 -11.68
C THR A 45 -4.94 -13.21 -10.77
N ILE A 46 -3.66 -13.16 -11.15
CA ILE A 46 -2.65 -12.31 -10.53
C ILE A 46 -1.96 -11.53 -11.65
N LYS A 47 -2.37 -10.28 -11.84
CA LYS A 47 -1.73 -9.32 -12.75
C LYS A 47 -0.79 -8.46 -11.91
N HIS A 48 0.49 -8.73 -12.04
CA HIS A 48 1.54 -8.05 -11.29
C HIS A 48 2.80 -7.93 -12.14
N GLN A 49 3.41 -6.75 -12.07
CA GLN A 49 4.71 -6.49 -12.67
C GLN A 49 5.49 -5.57 -11.74
N TRP A 50 6.63 -6.05 -11.25
CA TRP A 50 7.53 -5.24 -10.44
C TRP A 50 8.29 -4.25 -11.31
N VAL A 51 8.33 -2.99 -10.86
CA VAL A 51 9.20 -1.96 -11.43
C VAL A 51 9.90 -1.20 -10.29
N PRO A 52 11.18 -0.83 -10.44
CA PRO A 52 11.88 -0.04 -9.42
C PRO A 52 11.23 1.35 -9.29
N LEU A 53 11.40 1.97 -8.13
CA LEU A 53 10.81 3.29 -7.84
C LEU A 53 11.22 4.36 -8.87
N SER A 54 12.44 4.27 -9.42
CA SER A 54 12.94 5.14 -10.49
C SER A 54 12.19 5.01 -11.83
N GLN A 55 11.47 3.93 -12.02
CA GLN A 55 10.62 3.68 -13.20
C GLN A 55 9.13 3.92 -12.89
N ILE A 56 8.80 4.58 -11.81
CA ILE A 56 7.45 4.99 -11.45
C ILE A 56 7.38 6.51 -11.49
N SER A 57 6.35 7.05 -12.15
CA SER A 57 6.10 8.49 -12.15
C SER A 57 6.07 9.04 -10.73
N HIS A 58 6.79 10.13 -10.49
CA HIS A 58 6.75 10.90 -9.25
C HIS A 58 5.33 11.24 -8.77
N ASN A 59 4.37 11.28 -9.68
CA ASN A 59 2.97 11.51 -9.33
C ASN A 59 2.35 10.37 -8.51
N ALA A 60 2.83 9.12 -8.63
CA ALA A 60 2.24 7.97 -7.95
C ALA A 60 2.51 7.99 -6.43
N PRO A 61 3.76 8.09 -5.93
CA PRO A 61 4.01 8.22 -4.50
C PRO A 61 3.32 9.45 -3.91
N GLN A 62 3.32 10.59 -4.62
CA GLN A 62 2.65 11.82 -4.16
C GLN A 62 1.14 11.63 -4.02
N ALA A 63 0.50 10.93 -4.97
CA ALA A 63 -0.94 10.67 -4.94
C ALA A 63 -1.34 9.70 -3.81
N VAL A 64 -0.55 8.64 -3.57
CA VAL A 64 -0.87 7.70 -2.49
C VAL A 64 -0.62 8.33 -1.12
N MET A 65 0.41 9.15 -0.95
CA MET A 65 0.59 9.93 0.27
C MET A 65 -0.61 10.84 0.52
N ALA A 66 -1.03 11.60 -0.49
CA ALA A 66 -2.18 12.49 -0.38
C ALA A 66 -3.51 11.77 -0.09
N SER A 67 -3.65 10.50 -0.52
CA SER A 67 -4.86 9.70 -0.28
C SER A 67 -4.87 8.98 1.05
N GLU A 68 -3.74 8.37 1.43
CA GLU A 68 -3.65 7.36 2.47
C GLU A 68 -2.88 7.82 3.71
N ASP A 69 -1.86 8.70 3.55
CA ASP A 69 -0.91 8.98 4.63
C ASP A 69 -0.17 10.31 4.40
N ASN A 70 -0.84 11.42 4.68
CA ASN A 70 -0.32 12.77 4.41
C ASN A 70 0.98 13.13 5.13
N LEU A 71 1.23 12.47 6.26
CA LEU A 71 2.40 12.67 7.11
C LEU A 71 3.42 11.53 6.96
N PHE A 72 3.34 10.74 5.88
CA PHE A 72 4.21 9.58 5.64
C PHE A 72 5.70 9.90 5.85
N LEU A 73 6.17 11.05 5.41
CA LEU A 73 7.58 11.45 5.53
C LEU A 73 7.97 11.85 6.96
N GLN A 74 7.01 12.19 7.81
CA GLN A 74 7.26 12.78 9.13
C GLN A 74 7.26 11.74 10.25
N HIS A 75 6.47 10.65 10.15
CA HIS A 75 6.38 9.63 11.19
C HIS A 75 7.26 8.40 10.92
N ASN A 76 7.55 7.61 11.96
CA ASN A 76 8.36 6.40 11.90
C ASN A 76 7.49 5.12 11.91
N GLY A 77 6.61 4.98 10.92
CA GLY A 77 5.76 3.81 10.74
C GLY A 77 4.34 3.96 11.27
N PHE A 78 4.11 4.76 12.29
CA PHE A 78 2.80 5.01 12.90
C PHE A 78 2.51 6.51 12.98
N ASP A 79 1.32 6.91 12.58
CA ASP A 79 0.78 8.25 12.82
C ASP A 79 -0.12 8.19 14.06
N PHE A 80 0.45 8.45 15.23
CA PHE A 80 -0.27 8.39 16.51
C PHE A 80 -1.34 9.46 16.60
N GLU A 81 -1.13 10.63 16.00
CA GLU A 81 -2.14 11.68 15.99
C GLU A 81 -3.38 11.25 15.19
N GLN A 82 -3.20 10.69 14.00
CA GLN A 82 -4.30 10.16 13.21
C GLN A 82 -5.03 9.00 13.88
N ILE A 83 -4.29 8.12 14.58
CA ILE A 83 -4.88 7.04 15.38
C ILE A 83 -5.73 7.62 16.50
N TYR A 84 -5.24 8.63 17.20
CA TYR A 84 -5.96 9.30 18.29
C TYR A 84 -7.23 9.99 17.78
N GLN A 85 -7.12 10.75 16.68
CA GLN A 85 -8.26 11.43 16.08
C GLN A 85 -9.32 10.44 15.56
N ALA A 86 -8.93 9.35 14.89
CA ALA A 86 -9.85 8.31 14.45
C ALA A 86 -10.61 7.67 15.63
N ARG A 87 -9.92 7.44 16.75
CA ARG A 87 -10.55 6.92 17.97
C ARG A 87 -11.56 7.91 18.58
N LEU A 88 -11.23 9.19 18.62
CA LEU A 88 -12.16 10.23 19.10
C LEU A 88 -13.40 10.33 18.21
N GLU A 89 -13.24 10.24 16.89
CA GLU A 89 -14.34 10.25 15.93
C GLU A 89 -15.26 9.03 16.12
N ALA A 90 -14.69 7.84 16.31
CA ALA A 90 -15.44 6.62 16.59
C ALA A 90 -16.24 6.72 17.90
N MET A 91 -15.63 7.26 18.97
CA MET A 91 -16.31 7.49 20.26
C MET A 91 -17.48 8.50 20.15
N ARG A 92 -17.45 9.41 19.17
CA ARG A 92 -18.52 10.37 18.88
C ARG A 92 -19.59 9.81 17.92
N GLY A 93 -19.55 8.50 17.63
CA GLY A 93 -20.50 7.85 16.73
C GLY A 93 -20.34 8.21 15.26
N LYS A 94 -19.23 8.83 14.86
CA LYS A 94 -18.91 9.05 13.45
C LYS A 94 -18.43 7.75 12.81
N ARG A 95 -18.56 7.66 11.48
CA ARG A 95 -18.05 6.52 10.71
C ARG A 95 -16.56 6.33 10.98
N GLU A 96 -16.16 5.12 11.34
CA GLU A 96 -14.76 4.77 11.53
C GLU A 96 -13.94 5.13 10.28
N ARG A 97 -12.94 5.98 10.48
CA ARG A 97 -11.96 6.32 9.46
C ARG A 97 -10.74 5.43 9.63
N GLY A 98 -10.24 4.86 8.53
CA GLY A 98 -8.96 4.17 8.56
C GLY A 98 -7.82 5.12 8.98
N ALA A 99 -7.03 4.70 9.95
CA ALA A 99 -5.85 5.43 10.43
C ALA A 99 -4.56 4.62 10.21
N SER A 100 -4.59 3.64 9.31
CA SER A 100 -3.42 2.83 8.97
C SER A 100 -2.52 3.57 8.00
N THR A 101 -1.25 3.69 8.34
CA THR A 101 -0.21 4.32 7.50
C THR A 101 0.18 3.46 6.31
N ILE A 102 0.85 4.06 5.32
CA ILE A 102 1.48 3.33 4.19
C ILE A 102 2.41 2.23 4.72
N SER A 103 3.19 2.50 5.76
CA SER A 103 4.07 1.50 6.39
C SER A 103 3.30 0.31 6.96
N GLN A 104 2.18 0.54 7.66
CA GLN A 104 1.34 -0.52 8.19
C GLN A 104 0.67 -1.34 7.09
N GLN A 105 0.19 -0.68 6.03
CA GLN A 105 -0.38 -1.36 4.86
C GLN A 105 0.66 -2.22 4.15
N THR A 106 1.91 -1.72 3.98
CA THR A 106 3.03 -2.48 3.41
C THR A 106 3.34 -3.71 4.27
N ALA A 107 3.50 -3.54 5.57
CA ALA A 107 3.77 -4.64 6.50
C ALA A 107 2.68 -5.72 6.43
N LYS A 108 1.41 -5.31 6.41
CA LYS A 108 0.28 -6.22 6.28
C LYS A 108 0.32 -6.99 4.95
N ASN A 109 0.48 -6.30 3.83
CA ASN A 109 0.38 -6.92 2.51
C ASN A 109 1.53 -7.89 2.22
N VAL A 110 2.75 -7.57 2.69
CA VAL A 110 3.97 -8.34 2.41
C VAL A 110 4.16 -9.51 3.35
N PHE A 111 3.76 -9.40 4.62
CA PHE A 111 4.12 -10.41 5.64
C PHE A 111 2.93 -11.14 6.24
N LEU A 112 1.69 -10.66 6.04
CA LEU A 112 0.54 -11.15 6.80
C LEU A 112 -0.62 -11.56 5.89
N TRP A 113 -1.64 -12.10 6.53
CA TRP A 113 -2.89 -12.54 5.91
C TRP A 113 -4.03 -11.53 6.14
N ASN A 114 -5.14 -11.72 5.43
CA ASN A 114 -6.36 -10.95 5.65
C ASN A 114 -7.07 -11.38 6.95
N GLY A 115 -7.85 -10.48 7.52
CA GLY A 115 -8.68 -10.75 8.69
C GLY A 115 -8.54 -9.69 9.80
N HIS A 116 -9.37 -9.83 10.83
CA HIS A 116 -9.52 -8.86 11.93
C HIS A 116 -9.14 -9.48 13.29
N SER A 117 -7.99 -10.18 13.38
CA SER A 117 -7.52 -10.71 14.66
C SER A 117 -6.54 -9.77 15.36
N TRP A 118 -6.59 -9.72 16.69
CA TRP A 118 -5.64 -8.95 17.50
C TRP A 118 -4.19 -9.45 17.34
N ILE A 119 -4.03 -10.78 17.17
CA ILE A 119 -2.71 -11.39 16.91
C ILE A 119 -2.14 -10.84 15.60
N ARG A 120 -2.93 -10.84 14.52
CA ARG A 120 -2.52 -10.28 13.24
C ARG A 120 -2.18 -8.79 13.38
N LYS A 121 -2.96 -8.01 14.13
CA LYS A 121 -2.68 -6.58 14.35
C LYS A 121 -1.39 -6.36 15.16
N GLY A 122 -1.10 -7.22 16.12
CA GLY A 122 0.18 -7.23 16.84
C GLY A 122 1.37 -7.53 15.92
N LEU A 123 1.24 -8.53 15.03
CA LEU A 123 2.25 -8.84 14.02
C LEU A 123 2.41 -7.72 12.99
N GLU A 124 1.33 -7.06 12.58
CA GLU A 124 1.39 -5.89 11.71
C GLU A 124 2.22 -4.77 12.35
N ALA A 125 1.99 -4.49 13.63
CA ALA A 125 2.78 -3.51 14.36
C ALA A 125 4.26 -3.91 14.44
N TYR A 126 4.55 -5.18 14.73
CA TYR A 126 5.91 -5.72 14.76
C TYR A 126 6.64 -5.52 13.41
N PHE A 127 6.05 -5.96 12.30
CA PHE A 127 6.65 -5.80 10.98
C PHE A 127 6.74 -4.33 10.57
N THR A 128 5.78 -3.49 10.96
CA THR A 128 5.84 -2.04 10.71
C THR A 128 7.08 -1.42 11.35
N VAL A 129 7.37 -1.77 12.61
CA VAL A 129 8.60 -1.30 13.29
C VAL A 129 9.85 -1.77 12.55
N LEU A 130 9.89 -3.04 12.14
CA LEU A 130 11.06 -3.58 11.43
C LEU A 130 11.29 -2.87 10.10
N ILE A 131 10.27 -2.75 9.24
CA ILE A 131 10.46 -2.10 7.94
C ILE A 131 10.75 -0.61 8.08
N ALA A 132 10.14 0.09 9.04
CA ALA A 132 10.42 1.50 9.29
C ALA A 132 11.87 1.75 9.71
N LYS A 133 12.48 0.83 10.48
CA LYS A 133 13.87 0.93 10.90
C LYS A 133 14.88 0.45 9.86
N ILE A 134 14.53 -0.57 9.08
CA ILE A 134 15.48 -1.27 8.20
C ILE A 134 15.40 -0.75 6.75
N TRP A 135 14.21 -0.49 6.21
CA TRP A 135 14.04 -0.17 4.78
C TRP A 135 14.19 1.30 4.43
N GLY A 136 13.72 2.20 5.31
CA GLY A 136 13.58 3.63 5.02
C GLY A 136 12.38 3.93 4.11
N LYS A 137 12.09 5.23 3.92
CA LYS A 137 10.86 5.71 3.26
C LYS A 137 10.78 5.35 1.78
N GLN A 138 11.88 5.47 1.05
CA GLN A 138 11.92 5.15 -0.38
C GLN A 138 11.60 3.67 -0.63
N ARG A 139 12.26 2.76 0.10
CA ARG A 139 12.01 1.34 -0.06
C ARG A 139 10.61 0.91 0.38
N ILE A 140 10.09 1.48 1.47
CA ILE A 140 8.71 1.23 1.89
C ILE A 140 7.73 1.66 0.78
N MET A 141 7.90 2.84 0.19
CA MET A 141 7.06 3.33 -0.88
C MET A 141 7.19 2.48 -2.15
N GLU A 142 8.39 2.07 -2.52
CA GLU A 142 8.63 1.19 -3.66
C GLU A 142 7.89 -0.14 -3.51
N VAL A 143 8.04 -0.80 -2.36
CA VAL A 143 7.34 -2.05 -2.08
C VAL A 143 5.83 -1.84 -2.00
N TYR A 144 5.37 -0.76 -1.39
CA TYR A 144 3.95 -0.39 -1.35
C TYR A 144 3.36 -0.29 -2.75
N LEU A 145 3.95 0.55 -3.61
CA LEU A 145 3.47 0.79 -4.97
C LEU A 145 3.50 -0.46 -5.85
N ASN A 146 4.34 -1.42 -5.54
CA ASN A 146 4.41 -2.69 -6.26
C ASN A 146 3.49 -3.78 -5.69
N SER A 147 3.04 -3.68 -4.42
CA SER A 147 2.32 -4.76 -3.74
C SER A 147 0.86 -4.47 -3.42
N ILE A 148 0.42 -3.21 -3.54
CA ILE A 148 -0.98 -2.87 -3.26
C ILE A 148 -1.94 -3.48 -4.26
N GLU A 149 -3.09 -3.96 -3.79
CA GLU A 149 -4.21 -4.34 -4.64
C GLU A 149 -4.83 -3.05 -5.22
N THR A 150 -4.90 -2.94 -6.54
CA THR A 150 -5.41 -1.79 -7.29
C THR A 150 -6.68 -2.10 -8.08
N GLY A 151 -7.06 -3.37 -8.10
CA GLY A 151 -8.23 -3.92 -8.73
C GLY A 151 -8.33 -5.41 -8.42
N ARG A 152 -9.45 -6.06 -8.75
CA ARG A 152 -9.61 -7.50 -8.53
C ARG A 152 -8.54 -8.28 -9.29
N GLY A 153 -7.60 -8.89 -8.55
CA GLY A 153 -6.46 -9.62 -9.14
C GLY A 153 -5.40 -8.74 -9.80
N ILE A 154 -5.44 -7.41 -9.60
CA ILE A 154 -4.46 -6.46 -10.13
C ILE A 154 -3.65 -5.90 -8.97
N TYR A 155 -2.33 -6.06 -9.04
CA TYR A 155 -1.41 -5.64 -7.99
C TYR A 155 -0.30 -4.76 -8.53
N GLY A 156 -0.06 -3.67 -7.82
CA GLY A 156 0.98 -2.70 -8.13
C GLY A 156 0.58 -1.66 -9.18
N ILE A 157 1.39 -0.59 -9.18
CA ILE A 157 1.12 0.60 -9.98
C ILE A 157 1.36 0.37 -11.47
N GLU A 158 2.35 -0.46 -11.83
CA GLU A 158 2.66 -0.76 -13.23
C GLU A 158 1.52 -1.55 -13.88
N ALA A 159 1.04 -2.60 -13.22
CA ALA A 159 -0.02 -3.43 -13.77
C ALA A 159 -1.31 -2.64 -13.99
N VAL A 160 -1.70 -1.78 -13.04
CA VAL A 160 -2.91 -0.95 -13.21
C VAL A 160 -2.71 0.16 -14.24
N ALA A 161 -1.50 0.73 -14.37
CA ALA A 161 -1.21 1.74 -15.38
C ALA A 161 -1.36 1.17 -16.79
N GLN A 162 -0.81 -0.01 -17.03
CA GLN A 162 -0.94 -0.68 -18.32
C GLN A 162 -2.37 -1.14 -18.62
N LEU A 163 -3.02 -1.79 -17.65
CA LEU A 163 -4.36 -2.37 -17.87
C LEU A 163 -5.47 -1.30 -17.98
N HIS A 164 -5.36 -0.21 -17.21
CA HIS A 164 -6.42 0.80 -17.16
C HIS A 164 -6.18 2.01 -18.06
N PHE A 165 -4.92 2.31 -18.38
CA PHE A 165 -4.58 3.50 -19.17
C PHE A 165 -3.74 3.21 -20.41
N GLY A 166 -3.24 1.97 -20.59
CA GLY A 166 -2.43 1.57 -21.73
C GLY A 166 -1.04 2.23 -21.77
N ILE A 167 -0.51 2.66 -20.62
CA ILE A 167 0.77 3.34 -20.49
C ILE A 167 1.60 2.72 -19.37
N PRO A 168 2.93 2.82 -19.39
CA PRO A 168 3.79 2.41 -18.28
C PRO A 168 3.62 3.36 -17.08
N ALA A 169 3.97 2.88 -15.88
CA ALA A 169 3.87 3.66 -14.64
C ALA A 169 4.72 4.93 -14.65
N THR A 170 5.79 4.99 -15.46
CA THR A 170 6.64 6.18 -15.63
C THR A 170 5.88 7.36 -16.25
N GLU A 171 4.85 7.10 -17.06
CA GLU A 171 4.10 8.11 -17.79
C GLU A 171 2.80 8.53 -17.11
N LEU A 172 2.53 8.00 -15.91
CA LEU A 172 1.32 8.37 -15.17
C LEU A 172 1.28 9.87 -14.90
N SER A 173 0.26 10.53 -15.45
CA SER A 173 -0.05 11.92 -15.14
C SER A 173 -0.55 12.07 -13.69
N LYS A 174 -0.49 13.29 -13.16
CA LYS A 174 -1.01 13.63 -11.83
C LYS A 174 -2.46 13.18 -11.64
N ARG A 175 -3.30 13.34 -12.67
CA ARG A 175 -4.72 12.95 -12.62
C ARG A 175 -4.92 11.44 -12.63
N GLN A 176 -4.14 10.69 -13.41
CA GLN A 176 -4.21 9.23 -13.44
C GLN A 176 -3.71 8.62 -12.14
N ALA A 177 -2.57 9.07 -11.61
CA ALA A 177 -2.07 8.65 -10.32
C ALA A 177 -3.07 8.92 -9.18
N ALA A 178 -3.67 10.12 -9.14
CA ALA A 178 -4.70 10.45 -8.16
C ALA A 178 -5.98 9.61 -8.33
N LEU A 179 -6.32 9.21 -9.56
CA LEU A 179 -7.47 8.36 -9.81
C LEU A 179 -7.23 6.92 -9.32
N ILE A 180 -6.04 6.37 -9.53
CA ILE A 180 -5.64 5.08 -8.94
C ILE A 180 -5.69 5.18 -7.41
N ALA A 181 -5.09 6.20 -6.83
CA ALA A 181 -5.09 6.40 -5.38
C ALA A 181 -6.52 6.49 -4.79
N ALA A 182 -7.47 7.07 -5.54
CA ALA A 182 -8.87 7.14 -5.13
C ALA A 182 -9.57 5.77 -5.04
N THR A 183 -9.05 4.74 -5.73
CA THR A 183 -9.63 3.39 -5.67
C THR A 183 -9.15 2.60 -4.45
N LEU A 184 -7.99 2.89 -3.89
CA LEU A 184 -7.29 2.08 -2.87
C LEU A 184 -8.13 1.72 -1.62
N PRO A 185 -9.03 2.58 -1.10
CA PRO A 185 -9.87 2.20 0.03
C PRO A 185 -10.82 1.03 -0.24
N ASN A 186 -11.17 0.76 -1.50
CA ASN A 186 -11.97 -0.40 -1.91
C ASN A 186 -11.64 -0.79 -3.36
N PRO A 187 -10.45 -1.38 -3.62
CA PRO A 187 -9.96 -1.57 -4.98
C PRO A 187 -10.72 -2.64 -5.78
N ARG A 188 -11.40 -3.57 -5.08
CA ARG A 188 -12.17 -4.64 -5.75
C ARG A 188 -13.50 -4.14 -6.33
N GLU A 189 -14.05 -3.05 -5.78
CA GLU A 189 -15.32 -2.45 -6.20
C GLU A 189 -15.12 -1.18 -7.06
N ARG A 190 -13.94 -0.57 -6.95
CA ARG A 190 -13.63 0.70 -7.61
C ARG A 190 -12.70 0.47 -8.79
N ASN A 191 -13.06 1.03 -9.93
CA ASN A 191 -12.29 0.85 -11.17
C ASN A 191 -11.81 2.21 -11.69
N SER A 192 -10.48 2.38 -11.80
CA SER A 192 -9.90 3.63 -12.34
C SER A 192 -9.99 3.73 -13.87
N ALA A 193 -10.24 2.61 -14.59
CA ALA A 193 -10.52 2.67 -16.03
C ALA A 193 -11.94 3.18 -16.32
N GLN A 194 -12.88 2.97 -15.38
CA GLN A 194 -14.29 3.38 -15.51
C GLN A 194 -14.72 4.13 -14.25
N PRO A 195 -14.24 5.36 -14.04
CA PRO A 195 -14.44 6.09 -12.81
C PRO A 195 -15.89 6.58 -12.66
N THR A 196 -16.47 6.30 -11.49
CA THR A 196 -17.76 6.86 -11.08
C THR A 196 -17.64 8.37 -10.76
N PRO A 197 -18.76 9.12 -10.71
CA PRO A 197 -18.75 10.52 -10.28
C PRO A 197 -18.09 10.74 -8.92
N TYR A 198 -18.25 9.79 -7.99
CA TYR A 198 -17.55 9.79 -6.71
C TYR A 198 -16.03 9.74 -6.87
N LEU A 199 -15.51 8.83 -7.71
CA LEU A 199 -14.06 8.71 -7.95
C LEU A 199 -13.48 9.95 -8.63
N ILE A 200 -14.24 10.57 -9.55
CA ILE A 200 -13.83 11.82 -10.19
C ILE A 200 -13.72 12.96 -9.17
N LYS A 201 -14.72 13.08 -8.27
CA LYS A 201 -14.67 14.06 -7.18
C LYS A 201 -13.50 13.79 -6.24
N ARG A 202 -13.31 12.52 -5.83
CA ARG A 202 -12.21 12.12 -4.93
C ARG A 202 -10.84 12.39 -5.56
N ARG A 203 -10.67 12.07 -6.83
CA ARG A 203 -9.46 12.41 -7.61
C ARG A 203 -9.14 13.90 -7.52
N GLY A 204 -10.14 14.79 -7.72
CA GLY A 204 -9.94 16.24 -7.59
C GLY A 204 -9.38 16.62 -6.21
N GLN A 205 -9.98 16.10 -5.14
CA GLN A 205 -9.52 16.33 -3.76
C GLN A 205 -8.07 15.86 -3.55
N ILE A 206 -7.70 14.67 -4.09
CA ILE A 206 -6.35 14.15 -4.00
C ILE A 206 -5.38 15.05 -4.77
N VAL A 207 -5.72 15.47 -6.00
CA VAL A 207 -4.89 16.38 -6.82
C VAL A 207 -4.61 17.69 -6.07
N ASP A 208 -5.62 18.26 -5.41
CA ASP A 208 -5.48 19.49 -4.61
C ASP A 208 -4.57 19.25 -3.40
N LEU A 209 -4.70 18.09 -2.75
CA LEU A 209 -3.91 17.76 -1.57
C LEU A 209 -2.45 17.43 -1.92
N MET A 210 -2.18 16.83 -3.08
CA MET A 210 -0.83 16.58 -3.57
C MET A 210 0.05 17.84 -3.63
N GLY A 211 -0.55 19.01 -3.82
CA GLY A 211 0.18 20.30 -3.82
C GLY A 211 0.36 20.91 -2.43
N LYS A 212 -0.22 20.33 -1.38
CA LYS A 212 -0.25 20.88 -0.01
C LYS A 212 0.57 20.08 1.00
N ILE A 213 0.92 18.85 0.65
CA ILE A 213 1.74 17.96 1.48
C ILE A 213 3.19 18.01 1.05
N ASP A 214 4.08 17.53 1.92
CA ASP A 214 5.52 17.39 1.61
C ASP A 214 5.72 16.60 0.32
N ARG A 215 6.69 17.05 -0.49
CA ARG A 215 7.04 16.37 -1.73
C ARG A 215 7.79 15.07 -1.40
N PHE A 216 7.36 13.96 -2.00
CA PHE A 216 8.11 12.72 -1.92
C PHE A 216 9.48 12.92 -2.61
N PRO A 217 10.61 12.52 -1.98
CA PRO A 217 11.94 12.66 -2.57
C PRO A 217 12.04 11.89 -3.90
N ASP A 218 12.73 12.47 -4.87
CA ASP A 218 13.01 11.76 -6.11
C ASP A 218 13.81 10.48 -5.80
N ALA A 219 13.57 9.42 -6.56
CA ALA A 219 14.30 8.17 -6.37
C ALA A 219 15.78 8.42 -6.62
N GLU A 220 16.62 8.14 -5.63
CA GLU A 220 18.07 8.14 -5.84
C GLU A 220 18.41 7.11 -6.91
N ALA A 221 19.24 7.48 -7.88
CA ALA A 221 19.79 6.54 -8.85
C ALA A 221 20.63 5.51 -8.06
N GLN A 222 20.14 4.27 -8.01
CA GLN A 222 20.86 3.13 -7.41
C GLN A 222 21.87 2.59 -8.40
#